data_60c8aa8fbc976141ed1b969a1307b379
#
_entry.id   60c8aa8fbc976141ed1b969a1307b379
#
_cell.length_a   1.000
_cell.length_b   1.000
_cell.length_c   1.000
_cell.angle_alpha   90.00
_cell.angle_beta   90.00
_cell.angle_gamma   90.00
#
_symmetry.space_group_name_H-M   'P 1'
#
loop_
_entity.id
_entity.type
_entity.pdbx_description
1 polymer ?
#
loop_
_entity_poly.entity_id
_entity_poly.type
_entity_poly.pdbx_seq_one_letter_code
_entity_poly.pdbx_strand_id
1 'polypeptide(L)'
;MEEKEVVSKNFIELAIDKDLAEGVYDHVCTRFPPEPNGYLHIGHAKSILLNYGLSQEYNGEFHMRFDDTNPTKEKTEFVDSIKADIQWLGADWKDHLYYASDYFPQMYEAAVKLIKKGKAFVCDLSAEEIREYRGTLTEPGKESPYRNRSVEENLDLFERMKNGEFEDGSKVLRAKIDMASPNINMREIGRAHV
;
A
#
# COMPACT_ATOMS: atom_id res chain seq x y z
N MET A 1 -0.06 22.36 44.86
CA MET A 1 0.76 22.01 43.68
C MET A 1 0.21 20.68 43.21
N GLU A 2 -0.59 20.69 42.15
CA GLU A 2 -1.06 19.47 41.53
C GLU A 2 0.16 18.79 40.85
N GLU A 3 0.52 17.61 41.29
CA GLU A 3 1.45 16.75 40.58
C GLU A 3 0.84 16.43 39.22
N LYS A 4 1.40 16.99 38.15
CA LYS A 4 1.08 16.54 36.79
C LYS A 4 1.54 15.08 36.69
N GLU A 5 0.58 14.16 36.63
CA GLU A 5 0.86 12.77 36.25
C GLU A 5 1.63 12.79 34.93
N VAL A 6 2.88 12.36 34.96
CA VAL A 6 3.70 12.21 33.75
C VAL A 6 3.17 10.97 33.04
N VAL A 7 2.24 11.18 32.14
CA VAL A 7 1.76 10.10 31.26
C VAL A 7 2.94 9.65 30.39
N SER A 8 3.34 8.40 30.56
CA SER A 8 4.44 7.81 29.78
C SER A 8 4.00 7.70 28.32
N LYS A 9 4.67 8.43 27.43
CA LYS A 9 4.45 8.37 25.99
C LYS A 9 5.00 7.10 25.38
N ASN A 10 4.30 6.53 24.42
CA ASN A 10 4.79 5.40 23.64
C ASN A 10 5.78 5.88 22.55
N PHE A 11 6.44 4.93 21.88
CA PHE A 11 7.48 5.26 20.90
C PHE A 11 6.95 6.02 19.67
N ILE A 12 5.66 5.86 19.30
CA ILE A 12 5.03 6.58 18.18
C ILE A 12 4.84 8.03 18.58
N GLU A 13 4.28 8.30 19.76
CA GLU A 13 4.11 9.65 20.30
C GLU A 13 5.44 10.38 20.43
N LEU A 14 6.49 9.68 20.91
CA LEU A 14 7.83 10.27 21.00
C LEU A 14 8.41 10.64 19.63
N ALA A 15 8.15 9.81 18.60
CA ALA A 15 8.59 10.11 17.23
C ALA A 15 7.82 11.32 16.66
N ILE A 16 6.50 11.37 16.85
CA ILE A 16 5.66 12.50 16.43
C ILE A 16 6.12 13.80 17.11
N ASP A 17 6.29 13.79 18.43
CA ASP A 17 6.74 14.95 19.19
C ASP A 17 8.07 15.49 18.67
N LYS A 18 9.00 14.59 18.38
CA LYS A 18 10.32 14.95 17.83
C LYS A 18 10.18 15.62 16.47
N ASP A 19 9.46 14.98 15.55
CA ASP A 19 9.32 15.46 14.17
C ASP A 19 8.60 16.81 14.11
N LEU A 20 7.58 17.02 14.95
CA LEU A 20 6.90 18.31 15.08
C LEU A 20 7.81 19.38 15.70
N ALA A 21 8.56 19.04 16.76
CA ALA A 21 9.47 19.99 17.42
C ALA A 21 10.64 20.42 16.52
N GLU A 22 11.15 19.51 15.68
CA GLU A 22 12.23 19.76 14.71
C GLU A 22 11.70 20.43 13.42
N GLY A 23 10.38 20.59 13.26
CA GLY A 23 9.77 21.18 12.07
C GLY A 23 9.91 20.30 10.81
N VAL A 24 10.09 18.98 10.99
CA VAL A 24 10.11 18.01 9.88
C VAL A 24 8.73 17.93 9.24
N TYR A 25 7.69 17.97 10.08
CA TYR A 25 6.29 18.04 9.69
C TYR A 25 5.57 19.10 10.51
N ASP A 26 4.49 19.65 9.96
CA ASP A 26 3.67 20.70 10.58
C ASP A 26 2.34 20.17 11.12
N HIS A 27 1.95 18.94 10.76
CA HIS A 27 0.71 18.31 11.22
C HIS A 27 0.82 16.79 11.25
N VAL A 28 -0.13 16.14 11.94
CA VAL A 28 -0.27 14.70 12.02
C VAL A 28 -1.42 14.23 11.13
N CYS A 29 -1.11 13.28 10.25
CA CYS A 29 -2.10 12.60 9.43
C CYS A 29 -1.98 11.10 9.64
N THR A 30 -3.05 10.47 10.12
CA THR A 30 -3.12 9.03 10.31
C THR A 30 -4.08 8.41 9.31
N ARG A 31 -3.97 7.10 9.07
CA ARG A 31 -4.80 6.41 8.10
C ARG A 31 -5.12 4.99 8.54
N PHE A 32 -6.39 4.62 8.39
CA PHE A 32 -6.83 3.23 8.42
C PHE A 32 -7.19 2.76 6.99
N PRO A 33 -6.44 1.82 6.38
CA PRO A 33 -6.65 1.36 5.01
C PRO A 33 -7.25 -0.05 4.95
N PRO A 34 -8.55 -0.26 5.23
CA PRO A 34 -9.14 -1.59 5.17
C PRO A 34 -9.30 -2.10 3.74
N GLU A 35 -9.04 -3.39 3.53
CA GLU A 35 -9.45 -4.11 2.32
C GLU A 35 -10.88 -4.62 2.53
N PRO A 36 -11.87 -4.27 1.67
CA PRO A 36 -13.28 -4.62 1.88
C PRO A 36 -13.59 -6.05 1.44
N ASN A 37 -12.84 -7.03 1.94
CA ASN A 37 -12.93 -8.46 1.65
C ASN A 37 -13.49 -9.31 2.81
N GLY A 38 -13.91 -8.68 3.91
CA GLY A 38 -14.46 -9.32 5.10
C GLY A 38 -14.85 -8.32 6.18
N TYR A 39 -15.45 -8.85 7.26
CA TYR A 39 -15.80 -8.07 8.45
C TYR A 39 -14.58 -7.75 9.30
N LEU A 40 -14.66 -6.64 10.06
CA LEU A 40 -13.62 -6.26 10.99
C LEU A 40 -13.57 -7.22 12.20
N HIS A 41 -12.42 -7.28 12.84
CA HIS A 41 -12.21 -8.01 14.10
C HIS A 41 -11.46 -7.14 15.10
N ILE A 42 -11.27 -7.63 16.32
CA ILE A 42 -10.67 -6.86 17.42
C ILE A 42 -9.28 -6.29 17.10
N GLY A 43 -8.50 -6.94 16.24
CA GLY A 43 -7.21 -6.42 15.75
C GLY A 43 -7.37 -5.14 14.94
N HIS A 44 -8.42 -5.05 14.11
CA HIS A 44 -8.75 -3.84 13.39
C HIS A 44 -9.21 -2.73 14.34
N ALA A 45 -10.06 -3.04 15.34
CA ALA A 45 -10.50 -2.07 16.34
C ALA A 45 -9.31 -1.43 17.06
N LYS A 46 -8.30 -2.21 17.46
CA LYS A 46 -7.06 -1.69 18.04
C LYS A 46 -6.34 -0.71 17.11
N SER A 47 -6.22 -1.04 15.84
CA SER A 47 -5.57 -0.17 14.85
C SER A 47 -6.36 1.12 14.61
N ILE A 48 -7.70 1.03 14.51
CA ILE A 48 -8.57 2.19 14.34
C ILE A 48 -8.42 3.15 15.52
N LEU A 49 -8.56 2.64 16.75
CA LEU A 49 -8.47 3.45 17.97
C LEU A 49 -7.08 4.08 18.14
N LEU A 50 -6.01 3.38 17.80
CA LEU A 50 -4.67 3.95 17.83
C LEU A 50 -4.52 5.12 16.84
N ASN A 51 -4.89 4.90 15.56
CA ASN A 51 -4.77 5.92 14.53
C ASN A 51 -5.68 7.12 14.80
N TYR A 52 -6.93 6.87 15.19
CA TYR A 52 -7.88 7.93 15.53
C TYR A 52 -7.45 8.68 16.79
N GLY A 53 -7.03 7.98 17.85
CA GLY A 53 -6.55 8.57 19.09
C GLY A 53 -5.37 9.53 18.85
N LEU A 54 -4.37 9.10 18.08
CA LEU A 54 -3.24 9.94 17.71
C LEU A 54 -3.68 11.21 16.93
N SER A 55 -4.61 11.07 15.98
CA SER A 55 -5.12 12.23 15.25
C SER A 55 -5.83 13.22 16.17
N GLN A 56 -6.57 12.76 17.17
CA GLN A 56 -7.25 13.62 18.14
C GLN A 56 -6.25 14.28 19.11
N GLU A 57 -5.28 13.52 19.63
CA GLU A 57 -4.28 14.03 20.58
C GLU A 57 -3.42 15.15 19.98
N TYR A 58 -3.05 15.01 18.72
CA TYR A 58 -2.21 15.97 18.01
C TYR A 58 -3.00 16.97 17.15
N ASN A 59 -4.32 17.03 17.30
CA ASN A 59 -5.20 17.91 16.50
C ASN A 59 -4.97 17.75 14.98
N GLY A 60 -4.73 16.52 14.57
CA GLY A 60 -4.44 16.12 13.20
C GLY A 60 -5.65 15.54 12.47
N GLU A 61 -5.39 14.82 11.40
CA GLU A 61 -6.39 14.22 10.53
C GLU A 61 -6.39 12.70 10.63
N PHE A 62 -7.60 12.10 10.61
CA PHE A 62 -7.79 10.66 10.47
C PHE A 62 -8.40 10.36 9.11
N HIS A 63 -7.63 9.71 8.25
CA HIS A 63 -8.06 9.33 6.91
C HIS A 63 -8.52 7.89 6.88
N MET A 64 -9.59 7.64 6.15
CA MET A 64 -10.05 6.31 5.80
C MET A 64 -9.90 6.10 4.30
N ARG A 65 -9.13 5.07 3.91
CA ARG A 65 -8.97 4.73 2.51
C ARG A 65 -9.20 3.24 2.31
N PHE A 66 -10.27 2.88 1.63
CA PHE A 66 -10.47 1.51 1.20
C PHE A 66 -9.38 1.09 0.21
N ASP A 67 -8.76 -0.06 0.49
CA ASP A 67 -7.76 -0.66 -0.39
C ASP A 67 -8.49 -1.65 -1.33
N ASP A 68 -9.40 -1.11 -2.14
CA ASP A 68 -10.37 -1.79 -2.98
C ASP A 68 -9.83 -2.03 -4.40
N THR A 69 -8.70 -2.72 -4.49
CA THR A 69 -8.03 -2.98 -5.78
C THR A 69 -8.25 -4.39 -6.32
N ASN A 70 -9.01 -5.25 -5.62
CA ASN A 70 -9.29 -6.62 -6.01
C ASN A 70 -10.80 -6.90 -6.13
N PRO A 71 -11.42 -6.65 -7.28
CA PRO A 71 -12.87 -6.74 -7.46
C PRO A 71 -13.43 -8.16 -7.28
N THR A 72 -12.57 -9.20 -7.29
CA THR A 72 -13.04 -10.59 -7.15
C THR A 72 -13.40 -10.98 -5.72
N LYS A 73 -12.93 -10.24 -4.71
CA LYS A 73 -13.12 -10.54 -3.28
C LYS A 73 -13.89 -9.47 -2.54
N GLU A 74 -14.04 -8.30 -3.12
CA GLU A 74 -14.59 -7.12 -2.49
C GLU A 74 -16.11 -7.03 -2.69
N LYS A 75 -16.80 -6.61 -1.65
CA LYS A 75 -18.27 -6.47 -1.66
C LYS A 75 -18.70 -5.17 -0.99
N THR A 76 -19.71 -4.53 -1.53
CA THR A 76 -20.33 -3.32 -0.94
C THR A 76 -20.79 -3.55 0.49
N GLU A 77 -21.30 -4.75 0.80
CA GLU A 77 -21.69 -5.16 2.15
C GLU A 77 -20.56 -4.96 3.17
N PHE A 78 -19.33 -5.33 2.82
CA PHE A 78 -18.18 -5.15 3.71
C PHE A 78 -17.78 -3.68 3.84
N VAL A 79 -17.89 -2.89 2.77
CA VAL A 79 -17.67 -1.44 2.83
C VAL A 79 -18.61 -0.79 3.83
N ASP A 80 -19.91 -1.11 3.76
CA ASP A 80 -20.93 -0.54 4.64
C ASP A 80 -20.73 -0.99 6.09
N SER A 81 -20.45 -2.28 6.32
CA SER A 81 -20.16 -2.81 7.65
C SER A 81 -18.91 -2.16 8.26
N ILE A 82 -17.83 -2.03 7.51
CA ILE A 82 -16.58 -1.39 7.98
C ILE A 82 -16.83 0.06 8.40
N LYS A 83 -17.59 0.82 7.61
CA LYS A 83 -17.96 2.19 7.96
C LYS A 83 -18.76 2.24 9.28
N ALA A 84 -19.77 1.38 9.40
CA ALA A 84 -20.60 1.32 10.60
C ALA A 84 -19.77 0.95 11.83
N ASP A 85 -18.88 -0.03 11.74
CA ASP A 85 -18.02 -0.47 12.83
C ASP A 85 -17.06 0.62 13.31
N ILE A 86 -16.47 1.38 12.37
CA ILE A 86 -15.57 2.50 12.69
C ILE A 86 -16.34 3.61 13.43
N GLN A 87 -17.54 3.96 12.95
CA GLN A 87 -18.40 4.95 13.61
C GLN A 87 -18.88 4.46 14.97
N TRP A 88 -19.20 3.17 15.10
CA TRP A 88 -19.56 2.57 16.39
C TRP A 88 -18.41 2.64 17.40
N LEU A 89 -17.16 2.52 16.96
CA LEU A 89 -15.98 2.72 17.79
C LEU A 89 -15.76 4.19 18.19
N GLY A 90 -16.58 5.13 17.68
CA GLY A 90 -16.46 6.57 17.94
C GLY A 90 -15.44 7.29 17.06
N ALA A 91 -14.87 6.62 16.07
CA ALA A 91 -13.95 7.24 15.13
C ALA A 91 -14.71 7.89 13.96
N ASP A 92 -14.27 9.10 13.56
CA ASP A 92 -14.87 9.87 12.46
C ASP A 92 -13.76 10.34 11.51
N TRP A 93 -13.91 10.01 10.24
CA TRP A 93 -13.00 10.40 9.16
C TRP A 93 -13.40 11.72 8.49
N LYS A 94 -14.53 12.32 8.87
CA LYS A 94 -15.08 13.56 8.27
C LYS A 94 -15.16 13.45 6.74
N ASP A 95 -14.46 14.35 6.03
CA ASP A 95 -14.40 14.37 4.56
C ASP A 95 -13.25 13.52 3.98
N HIS A 96 -12.49 12.81 4.82
CA HIS A 96 -11.30 12.06 4.43
C HIS A 96 -11.60 10.57 4.16
N LEU A 97 -12.60 10.32 3.32
CA LEU A 97 -12.93 8.98 2.82
C LEU A 97 -12.49 8.83 1.38
N TYR A 98 -11.64 7.83 1.12
CA TYR A 98 -11.05 7.57 -0.19
C TYR A 98 -11.18 6.11 -0.57
N TYR A 99 -11.16 5.85 -1.88
CA TYR A 99 -11.09 4.51 -2.47
C TYR A 99 -9.85 4.42 -3.35
N ALA A 100 -9.06 3.37 -3.21
CA ALA A 100 -7.85 3.20 -4.01
C ALA A 100 -8.20 3.05 -5.50
N SER A 101 -9.35 2.45 -5.83
CA SER A 101 -9.85 2.29 -7.20
C SER A 101 -10.10 3.62 -7.94
N ASP A 102 -10.41 4.70 -7.22
CA ASP A 102 -10.58 6.03 -7.82
C ASP A 102 -9.29 6.58 -8.45
N TYR A 103 -8.14 6.00 -8.09
CA TYR A 103 -6.81 6.44 -8.51
C TYR A 103 -6.16 5.56 -9.58
N PHE A 104 -6.86 4.59 -10.17
CA PHE A 104 -6.32 3.72 -11.21
C PHE A 104 -5.71 4.47 -12.40
N PRO A 105 -6.31 5.55 -12.93
CA PRO A 105 -5.69 6.32 -13.99
C PRO A 105 -4.33 6.89 -13.60
N GLN A 106 -4.23 7.47 -12.40
CA GLN A 106 -2.99 8.05 -11.87
C GLN A 106 -1.94 6.98 -11.60
N MET A 107 -2.36 5.79 -11.10
CA MET A 107 -1.47 4.63 -10.90
C MET A 107 -0.90 4.15 -12.24
N TYR A 108 -1.72 4.07 -13.28
CA TYR A 108 -1.27 3.71 -14.63
C TYR A 108 -0.24 4.71 -15.16
N GLU A 109 -0.51 6.01 -15.05
CA GLU A 109 0.43 7.05 -15.47
C GLU A 109 1.75 7.00 -14.67
N ALA A 110 1.69 6.73 -13.37
CA ALA A 110 2.87 6.54 -12.55
C ALA A 110 3.68 5.32 -12.98
N ALA A 111 3.03 4.21 -13.32
CA ALA A 111 3.67 3.01 -13.85
C ALA A 111 4.37 3.29 -15.19
N VAL A 112 3.70 4.00 -16.12
CA VAL A 112 4.30 4.45 -17.38
C VAL A 112 5.53 5.33 -17.14
N LYS A 113 5.49 6.23 -16.16
CA LYS A 113 6.67 7.05 -15.78
C LYS A 113 7.83 6.21 -15.27
N LEU A 114 7.55 5.15 -14.50
CA LEU A 114 8.57 4.21 -14.01
C LEU A 114 9.20 3.42 -15.16
N ILE A 115 8.40 2.94 -16.12
CA ILE A 115 8.90 2.26 -17.32
C ILE A 115 9.81 3.20 -18.12
N LYS A 116 9.37 4.43 -18.40
CA LYS A 116 10.16 5.45 -19.13
C LYS A 116 11.48 5.77 -18.43
N LYS A 117 11.53 5.69 -17.10
CA LYS A 117 12.76 5.85 -16.31
C LYS A 117 13.63 4.59 -16.25
N GLY A 118 13.23 3.49 -16.89
CA GLY A 118 13.92 2.19 -16.80
C GLY A 118 13.87 1.57 -15.41
N LYS A 119 12.86 1.92 -14.59
CA LYS A 119 12.69 1.44 -13.21
C LYS A 119 11.59 0.39 -13.04
N ALA A 120 10.90 0.04 -14.13
CA ALA A 120 9.92 -1.04 -14.19
C ALA A 120 10.03 -1.77 -15.52
N PHE A 121 9.59 -3.03 -15.54
CA PHE A 121 9.60 -3.89 -16.71
C PHE A 121 8.43 -4.87 -16.67
N VAL A 122 7.93 -5.28 -17.82
CA VAL A 122 6.92 -6.33 -17.96
C VAL A 122 7.61 -7.68 -17.91
N CYS A 123 7.14 -8.56 -17.04
CA CYS A 123 7.68 -9.90 -16.77
C CYS A 123 6.64 -10.94 -17.16
N ASP A 124 7.08 -11.99 -17.88
CA ASP A 124 6.22 -13.08 -18.32
C ASP A 124 6.40 -14.35 -17.47
N LEU A 125 7.14 -14.27 -16.36
CA LEU A 125 7.25 -15.38 -15.41
C LEU A 125 5.92 -15.61 -14.70
N SER A 126 5.55 -16.86 -14.52
CA SER A 126 4.42 -17.27 -13.69
C SER A 126 4.63 -16.91 -12.21
N ALA A 127 3.56 -16.94 -11.44
CA ALA A 127 3.64 -16.67 -9.99
C ALA A 127 4.55 -17.68 -9.26
N GLU A 128 4.64 -18.93 -9.74
CA GLU A 128 5.52 -19.96 -9.19
C GLU A 128 6.99 -19.67 -9.52
N GLU A 129 7.30 -19.38 -10.77
CA GLU A 129 8.64 -18.98 -11.20
C GLU A 129 9.11 -17.71 -10.48
N ILE A 130 8.25 -16.73 -10.30
CA ILE A 130 8.57 -15.50 -9.54
C ILE A 130 8.96 -15.84 -8.09
N ARG A 131 8.24 -16.75 -7.42
CA ARG A 131 8.60 -17.20 -6.06
C ARG A 131 9.96 -17.88 -6.03
N GLU A 132 10.26 -18.73 -7.02
CA GLU A 132 11.56 -19.37 -7.14
C GLU A 132 12.67 -18.36 -7.38
N TYR A 133 12.46 -17.39 -8.29
CA TYR A 133 13.42 -16.35 -8.61
C TYR A 133 13.66 -15.37 -7.44
N ARG A 134 12.69 -15.21 -6.52
CA ARG A 134 12.84 -14.36 -5.34
C ARG A 134 13.93 -14.83 -4.39
N GLY A 135 14.23 -16.13 -4.36
CA GLY A 135 15.16 -16.72 -3.40
C GLY A 135 14.58 -16.84 -2.00
N THR A 136 15.46 -17.01 -1.01
CA THR A 136 15.11 -17.22 0.40
C THR A 136 15.66 -16.10 1.30
N LEU A 137 15.44 -16.21 2.61
CA LEU A 137 16.02 -15.26 3.58
C LEU A 137 17.56 -15.32 3.59
N THR A 138 18.15 -16.47 3.25
CA THR A 138 19.59 -16.73 3.27
C THR A 138 20.22 -16.75 1.88
N GLU A 139 19.42 -16.89 0.83
CA GLU A 139 19.91 -16.93 -0.55
C GLU A 139 19.39 -15.73 -1.33
N PRO A 140 20.23 -15.05 -2.13
CA PRO A 140 19.79 -13.96 -2.98
C PRO A 140 18.82 -14.45 -4.06
N GLY A 141 17.97 -13.54 -4.53
CA GLY A 141 17.11 -13.80 -5.69
C GLY A 141 17.89 -13.76 -7.01
N LYS A 142 17.25 -14.31 -8.05
CA LYS A 142 17.75 -14.29 -9.43
C LYS A 142 17.03 -13.22 -10.25
N GLU A 143 17.74 -12.60 -11.18
CA GLU A 143 17.13 -11.65 -12.11
C GLU A 143 16.25 -12.38 -13.12
N SER A 144 15.07 -11.81 -13.40
CA SER A 144 14.19 -12.29 -14.46
C SER A 144 14.87 -12.14 -15.84
N PRO A 145 14.73 -13.09 -16.77
CA PRO A 145 15.23 -12.96 -18.13
C PRO A 145 14.59 -11.78 -18.89
N TYR A 146 13.44 -11.32 -18.46
CA TYR A 146 12.68 -10.20 -19.04
C TYR A 146 13.09 -8.82 -18.50
N ARG A 147 13.97 -8.79 -17.50
CA ARG A 147 14.35 -7.56 -16.77
C ARG A 147 14.98 -6.49 -17.66
N ASN A 148 15.64 -6.91 -18.73
CA ASN A 148 16.42 -6.03 -19.60
C ASN A 148 15.75 -5.73 -20.95
N ARG A 149 14.43 -5.93 -21.06
CA ARG A 149 13.63 -5.45 -22.19
C ARG A 149 13.81 -3.93 -22.37
N SER A 150 13.74 -3.47 -23.60
CA SER A 150 13.81 -2.03 -23.91
C SER A 150 12.62 -1.27 -23.30
N VAL A 151 12.76 0.04 -23.16
CA VAL A 151 11.67 0.89 -22.66
C VAL A 151 10.47 0.83 -23.62
N GLU A 152 10.74 0.84 -24.93
CA GLU A 152 9.73 0.80 -25.97
C GLU A 152 8.93 -0.51 -25.93
N GLU A 153 9.61 -1.65 -25.82
CA GLU A 153 8.97 -2.96 -25.69
C GLU A 153 8.12 -3.06 -24.41
N ASN A 154 8.62 -2.55 -23.29
CA ASN A 154 7.87 -2.55 -22.04
C ASN A 154 6.63 -1.65 -22.11
N LEU A 155 6.69 -0.51 -22.78
CA LEU A 155 5.54 0.39 -22.97
C LEU A 155 4.47 -0.26 -23.85
N ASP A 156 4.87 -0.87 -24.98
CA ASP A 156 3.95 -1.60 -25.87
C ASP A 156 3.26 -2.74 -25.13
N LEU A 157 4.02 -3.59 -24.43
CA LEU A 157 3.46 -4.70 -23.66
C LEU A 157 2.52 -4.21 -22.56
N PHE A 158 2.86 -3.13 -21.86
CA PHE A 158 2.05 -2.60 -20.77
C PHE A 158 0.74 -1.99 -21.27
N GLU A 159 0.75 -1.33 -22.43
CA GLU A 159 -0.48 -0.85 -23.08
C GLU A 159 -1.38 -2.00 -23.53
N ARG A 160 -0.79 -3.04 -24.11
CA ARG A 160 -1.53 -4.24 -24.53
C ARG A 160 -2.09 -5.04 -23.34
N MET A 161 -1.38 -5.05 -22.21
CA MET A 161 -1.94 -5.58 -20.94
C MET A 161 -3.20 -4.81 -20.53
N LYS A 162 -3.16 -3.48 -20.56
CA LYS A 162 -4.32 -2.64 -20.25
C LYS A 162 -5.51 -2.91 -21.18
N ASN A 163 -5.24 -3.22 -22.45
CA ASN A 163 -6.27 -3.51 -23.45
C ASN A 163 -6.82 -4.94 -23.37
N GLY A 164 -6.33 -5.78 -22.42
CA GLY A 164 -6.81 -7.15 -22.24
C GLY A 164 -6.37 -8.11 -23.33
N GLU A 165 -5.25 -7.85 -24.03
CA GLU A 165 -4.76 -8.71 -25.10
C GLU A 165 -4.08 -10.00 -24.61
N PHE A 166 -3.83 -10.11 -23.31
CA PHE A 166 -3.16 -11.27 -22.70
C PHE A 166 -4.07 -11.95 -21.69
N GLU A 167 -3.86 -13.25 -21.50
CA GLU A 167 -4.54 -14.00 -20.45
C GLU A 167 -4.16 -13.48 -19.07
N ASP A 168 -5.12 -13.52 -18.13
CA ASP A 168 -4.92 -13.09 -16.75
C ASP A 168 -3.77 -13.86 -16.09
N GLY A 169 -2.87 -13.12 -15.46
CA GLY A 169 -1.70 -13.69 -14.79
C GLY A 169 -0.52 -14.09 -15.70
N SER A 170 -0.67 -14.00 -17.04
CA SER A 170 0.42 -14.30 -17.98
C SER A 170 1.52 -13.25 -18.00
N LYS A 171 1.22 -12.04 -17.59
CA LYS A 171 2.17 -10.92 -17.52
C LYS A 171 1.95 -10.09 -16.25
N VAL A 172 3.05 -9.56 -15.73
CA VAL A 172 3.02 -8.68 -14.55
C VAL A 172 4.04 -7.56 -14.70
N LEU A 173 3.65 -6.33 -14.35
CA LEU A 173 4.59 -5.22 -14.25
C LEU A 173 5.38 -5.34 -12.95
N ARG A 174 6.71 -5.34 -13.02
CA ARG A 174 7.61 -5.45 -11.86
C ARG A 174 8.53 -4.23 -11.74
N ALA A 175 8.79 -3.81 -10.50
CA ALA A 175 9.82 -2.83 -10.23
C ALA A 175 11.22 -3.43 -10.46
N LYS A 176 12.13 -2.61 -11.00
CA LYS A 176 13.53 -2.99 -11.27
C LYS A 176 14.38 -2.72 -10.02
N ILE A 177 14.28 -3.58 -9.03
CA ILE A 177 14.97 -3.48 -7.74
C ILE A 177 16.09 -4.51 -7.60
N ASP A 178 16.94 -4.35 -6.59
CA ASP A 178 18.04 -5.28 -6.32
C ASP A 178 17.51 -6.63 -5.80
N MET A 179 17.74 -7.69 -6.56
CA MET A 179 17.34 -9.05 -6.21
C MET A 179 18.25 -9.67 -5.13
N ALA A 180 19.36 -9.05 -4.78
CA ALA A 180 20.23 -9.45 -3.67
C ALA A 180 19.91 -8.72 -2.36
N SER A 181 18.90 -7.83 -2.32
CA SER A 181 18.50 -7.12 -1.11
C SER A 181 18.32 -8.07 0.09
N PRO A 182 18.85 -7.77 1.28
CA PRO A 182 18.60 -8.57 2.47
C PRO A 182 17.13 -8.58 2.91
N ASN A 183 16.38 -7.54 2.55
CA ASN A 183 14.93 -7.51 2.73
C ASN A 183 14.24 -8.25 1.57
N ILE A 184 13.75 -9.46 1.83
CA ILE A 184 13.09 -10.30 0.82
C ILE A 184 11.85 -9.62 0.20
N ASN A 185 11.16 -8.76 0.93
CA ASN A 185 10.00 -8.02 0.41
C ASN A 185 10.41 -7.00 -0.66
N MET A 186 11.66 -6.55 -0.66
CA MET A 186 12.20 -5.65 -1.69
C MET A 186 12.61 -6.39 -2.97
N ARG A 187 12.68 -7.71 -2.96
CA ARG A 187 13.06 -8.51 -4.15
C ARG A 187 11.91 -8.76 -5.11
N GLU A 188 10.68 -8.54 -4.63
CA GLU A 188 9.47 -8.83 -5.40
C GLU A 188 8.43 -7.72 -5.17
N ILE A 189 8.66 -6.56 -5.77
CA ILE A 189 7.60 -5.57 -5.90
C ILE A 189 7.11 -5.65 -7.34
N GLY A 190 5.99 -6.33 -7.54
CA GLY A 190 5.27 -6.39 -8.78
C GLY A 190 3.79 -6.32 -8.49
N ARG A 191 3.14 -5.33 -9.04
CA ARG A 191 1.68 -5.25 -9.10
C ARG A 191 1.27 -4.52 -10.35
N ALA A 192 0.60 -5.26 -11.21
CA ALA A 192 -0.55 -4.78 -11.95
C ALA A 192 -1.12 -6.00 -12.67
N HIS A 193 -2.17 -6.54 -12.14
CA HIS A 193 -3.19 -7.15 -12.98
C HIS A 193 -3.98 -5.96 -13.53
N VAL A 194 -3.78 -5.64 -14.76
CA VAL A 194 -4.58 -4.67 -15.49
C VAL A 194 -5.62 -5.45 -16.27
#